data_a19f70683d247c772cb96b36207edf71
#
_entry.id   a19f70683d247c772cb96b36207edf71
#
_cell.length_a   1.000
_cell.length_b   1.000
_cell.length_c   1.000
_cell.angle_alpha   90.00
_cell.angle_beta   90.00
_cell.angle_gamma   90.00
#
_symmetry.space_group_name_H-M   'P 1'
#
loop_
_entity.id
_entity.type
_entity.pdbx_description
1 polymer ?
#
loop_
_entity_poly.entity_id
_entity_poly.type
_entity_poly.pdbx_seq_one_letter_code
_entity_poly.pdbx_strand_id
1 'polypeptide(L)'
;YKWDNYKQLDLNYVIKDERNEIDEIDEIDESEFTTMTYNDPEQESIFDIVIPVGPNESDSIINQVEYTKKNVLGYRNIYLICFDPKTKIDDCITIDERIFPFNIKTIATFHGSSWRNGWYLQQLLKLYAGLVIPDILGTYLVLDADTFFMKPTVFIKDNKCCYNYGKELHGPYFNHMNLLDSSLKRVHRDKSGICHHMMFETEKIKKLFSLIERNDVEKKFYEIFLNKVDRRFHKNGSGASEYELYFNYLLTYHSKEIIIRELKWKDSKSLDKNMDYVSVHWHYKFKGLENWSEVRSNLIKEAQDKRNEIDLH
;
A
#
# COMPACT_ATOMS: atom_id res chain seq x y z
N TYR A 1 0.11 -12.53 -21.55
CA TYR A 1 -1.03 -13.15 -22.24
C TYR A 1 -2.42 -12.69 -21.77
N LYS A 2 -2.56 -11.93 -20.65
CA LYS A 2 -3.86 -11.38 -20.15
C LYS A 2 -3.98 -9.85 -20.28
N TRP A 3 -3.04 -9.18 -20.90
CA TRP A 3 -2.98 -7.69 -20.99
C TRP A 3 -3.91 -7.10 -22.05
N ASP A 4 -4.29 -7.88 -23.08
CA ASP A 4 -5.22 -7.41 -24.11
C ASP A 4 -6.64 -7.19 -23.56
N ASN A 5 -7.03 -7.86 -22.48
CA ASN A 5 -8.32 -7.69 -21.84
C ASN A 5 -8.47 -6.38 -21.05
N TYR A 6 -7.36 -5.73 -20.68
CA TYR A 6 -7.42 -4.42 -20.01
C TYR A 6 -7.79 -3.28 -20.97
N LYS A 7 -7.53 -3.46 -22.28
CA LYS A 7 -7.91 -2.49 -23.32
C LYS A 7 -9.38 -2.60 -23.77
N GLN A 8 -10.08 -3.69 -23.43
CA GLN A 8 -11.47 -3.95 -23.85
C GLN A 8 -12.52 -3.63 -22.78
N LEU A 9 -12.14 -2.98 -21.69
CA LEU A 9 -13.14 -2.45 -20.75
C LEU A 9 -13.80 -1.23 -21.39
N ASP A 10 -15.06 -1.45 -21.73
CA ASP A 10 -15.97 -0.55 -22.46
C ASP A 10 -15.94 0.88 -21.88
N LEU A 11 -15.49 1.84 -22.68
CA LEU A 11 -15.37 3.27 -22.34
C LEU A 11 -16.73 3.99 -22.26
N ASN A 12 -17.84 3.27 -22.22
CA ASN A 12 -19.19 3.84 -22.22
C ASN A 12 -19.80 4.05 -20.82
N TYR A 13 -19.01 4.03 -19.75
CA TYR A 13 -19.53 4.43 -18.45
C TYR A 13 -19.47 5.96 -18.33
N VAL A 14 -20.55 6.61 -18.79
CA VAL A 14 -20.79 8.04 -18.55
C VAL A 14 -20.88 8.27 -17.05
N ILE A 15 -19.88 8.91 -16.48
CA ILE A 15 -19.94 9.44 -15.11
C ILE A 15 -21.01 10.54 -15.12
N LYS A 16 -22.20 10.25 -14.63
CA LYS A 16 -23.15 11.30 -14.25
C LYS A 16 -22.50 12.10 -13.13
N ASP A 17 -22.35 13.38 -13.39
CA ASP A 17 -21.83 14.40 -12.48
C ASP A 17 -22.85 14.60 -11.33
N GLU A 18 -22.79 13.74 -10.31
CA GLU A 18 -23.50 13.95 -9.06
C GLU A 18 -22.60 14.76 -8.12
N ARG A 19 -22.51 16.05 -8.40
CA ARG A 19 -22.09 17.02 -7.40
C ARG A 19 -23.23 17.23 -6.43
N ASN A 20 -23.32 16.38 -5.43
CA ASN A 20 -24.17 16.66 -4.27
C ASN A 20 -23.37 17.40 -3.21
N GLU A 21 -24.04 18.39 -2.67
CA GLU A 21 -23.62 19.32 -1.64
C GLU A 21 -22.91 18.61 -0.46
N ILE A 22 -21.86 19.24 0.03
CA ILE A 22 -21.11 18.80 1.21
C ILE A 22 -21.99 19.16 2.42
N ASP A 23 -22.83 18.24 2.84
CA ASP A 23 -23.52 18.33 4.12
C ASP A 23 -22.51 18.11 5.25
N GLU A 24 -22.65 18.91 6.30
CA GLU A 24 -21.86 18.89 7.52
C GLU A 24 -21.78 17.46 8.08
N ILE A 25 -20.55 17.04 8.44
CA ILE A 25 -20.30 15.73 9.04
C ILE A 25 -20.80 15.80 10.48
N ASP A 26 -21.91 15.14 10.76
CA ASP A 26 -22.40 14.91 12.12
C ASP A 26 -21.33 14.18 12.95
N GLU A 27 -21.09 14.68 14.17
CA GLU A 27 -20.21 14.08 15.17
C GLU A 27 -20.70 12.64 15.47
N ILE A 28 -19.82 11.68 15.28
CA ILE A 28 -20.10 10.27 15.57
C ILE A 28 -20.06 10.09 17.09
N ASP A 29 -21.19 9.67 17.66
CA ASP A 29 -21.37 9.34 19.07
C ASP A 29 -20.44 8.16 19.47
N GLU A 30 -19.51 8.41 20.39
CA GLU A 30 -18.52 7.47 20.90
C GLU A 30 -19.11 6.39 21.84
N SER A 31 -20.43 6.38 22.10
CA SER A 31 -21.03 5.56 23.17
C SER A 31 -21.37 4.10 22.82
N GLU A 32 -21.17 3.62 21.58
CA GLU A 32 -21.45 2.25 21.18
C GLU A 32 -20.23 1.32 21.06
N PHE A 33 -19.25 1.42 21.96
CA PHE A 33 -18.24 0.37 22.09
C PHE A 33 -18.76 -0.81 22.92
N THR A 34 -19.58 -1.64 22.33
CA THR A 34 -19.93 -2.94 22.93
C THR A 34 -18.73 -3.89 22.77
N THR A 35 -18.25 -4.41 23.88
CA THR A 35 -17.26 -5.49 23.95
C THR A 35 -17.78 -6.71 23.18
N MET A 36 -17.26 -6.94 21.97
CA MET A 36 -17.53 -8.15 21.20
C MET A 36 -16.76 -9.33 21.79
N THR A 37 -17.47 -10.30 22.34
CA THR A 37 -16.94 -11.63 22.61
C THR A 37 -16.77 -12.37 21.28
N TYR A 38 -15.54 -12.66 20.93
CA TYR A 38 -15.17 -13.42 19.74
C TYR A 38 -15.40 -14.91 19.98
N ASN A 39 -16.44 -15.48 19.39
CA ASN A 39 -16.56 -16.90 19.09
C ASN A 39 -17.61 -17.08 17.98
N ASP A 40 -17.22 -16.85 16.72
CA ASP A 40 -17.94 -17.37 15.57
C ASP A 40 -16.92 -17.95 14.57
N PRO A 41 -16.81 -19.30 14.50
CA PRO A 41 -15.86 -19.98 13.60
C PRO A 41 -16.29 -20.03 12.13
N GLU A 42 -17.45 -19.46 11.75
CA GLU A 42 -17.99 -19.54 10.40
C GLU A 42 -17.97 -18.21 9.59
N GLN A 43 -17.22 -17.19 10.03
CA GLN A 43 -17.11 -16.00 9.22
C GLN A 43 -16.23 -16.29 8.00
N GLU A 44 -16.84 -16.41 6.80
CA GLU A 44 -16.14 -16.56 5.53
C GLU A 44 -15.07 -15.47 5.37
N SER A 45 -13.88 -15.87 4.98
CA SER A 45 -12.80 -14.94 4.65
C SER A 45 -13.22 -14.09 3.46
N ILE A 46 -13.23 -12.77 3.62
CA ILE A 46 -13.78 -11.85 2.62
C ILE A 46 -12.72 -10.98 1.94
N PHE A 47 -11.45 -11.10 2.33
CA PHE A 47 -10.33 -10.41 1.71
C PHE A 47 -9.04 -11.25 1.71
N ASP A 48 -8.09 -10.86 0.90
CA ASP A 48 -6.73 -11.41 0.90
C ASP A 48 -5.75 -10.41 1.50
N ILE A 49 -4.55 -10.89 1.86
CA ILE A 49 -3.46 -10.04 2.33
C ILE A 49 -2.36 -10.01 1.27
N VAL A 50 -1.78 -8.84 1.04
CA VAL A 50 -0.66 -8.63 0.12
C VAL A 50 0.49 -7.96 0.85
N ILE A 51 1.67 -8.55 0.80
CA ILE A 51 2.88 -8.04 1.44
C ILE A 51 4.00 -7.99 0.40
N PRO A 52 4.41 -6.81 -0.09
CA PRO A 52 5.62 -6.69 -0.89
C PRO A 52 6.87 -6.92 -0.04
N VAL A 53 7.74 -7.83 -0.48
CA VAL A 53 8.94 -8.26 0.23
C VAL A 53 10.17 -7.85 -0.58
N GLY A 54 10.87 -6.86 -0.12
CA GLY A 54 12.11 -6.38 -0.73
C GLY A 54 13.35 -7.16 -0.25
N PRO A 55 14.52 -6.86 -0.83
CA PRO A 55 15.76 -7.58 -0.50
C PRO A 55 16.22 -7.42 0.95
N ASN A 56 15.76 -6.39 1.67
CA ASN A 56 16.15 -6.11 3.05
C ASN A 56 15.21 -6.72 4.09
N GLU A 57 14.07 -7.28 3.69
CA GLU A 57 13.04 -7.83 4.56
C GLU A 57 13.08 -9.36 4.66
N SER A 58 13.93 -10.05 3.89
CA SER A 58 13.99 -11.51 3.80
C SER A 58 14.08 -12.24 5.15
N ASP A 59 14.80 -11.67 6.10
CA ASP A 59 15.01 -12.30 7.42
C ASP A 59 13.88 -11.98 8.43
N SER A 60 13.20 -10.86 8.26
CA SER A 60 12.16 -10.40 9.18
C SER A 60 10.75 -10.84 8.79
N ILE A 61 10.55 -11.17 7.51
CA ILE A 61 9.23 -11.45 6.95
C ILE A 61 8.57 -12.68 7.57
N ILE A 62 9.34 -13.71 7.96
CA ILE A 62 8.80 -14.91 8.62
C ILE A 62 8.08 -14.50 9.91
N ASN A 63 8.75 -13.72 10.77
CA ASN A 63 8.15 -13.25 12.01
C ASN A 63 6.95 -12.32 11.75
N GLN A 64 7.03 -11.45 10.75
CA GLN A 64 5.95 -10.55 10.39
C GLN A 64 4.70 -11.33 9.95
N VAL A 65 4.86 -12.37 9.12
CA VAL A 65 3.78 -13.25 8.70
C VAL A 65 3.14 -13.97 9.89
N GLU A 66 3.91 -14.47 10.86
CA GLU A 66 3.36 -15.12 12.05
C GLU A 66 2.50 -14.16 12.89
N TYR A 67 2.93 -12.89 13.05
CA TYR A 67 2.12 -11.87 13.71
C TYR A 67 0.86 -11.53 12.89
N THR A 68 0.96 -11.51 11.57
CA THR A 68 -0.17 -11.30 10.67
C THR A 68 -1.19 -12.42 10.78
N LYS A 69 -0.76 -13.68 10.68
CA LYS A 69 -1.63 -14.86 10.84
C LYS A 69 -2.38 -14.86 12.17
N LYS A 70 -1.69 -14.46 13.23
CA LYS A 70 -2.26 -14.44 14.58
C LYS A 70 -3.27 -13.32 14.80
N ASN A 71 -3.04 -12.14 14.24
CA ASN A 71 -3.69 -10.92 14.68
C ASN A 71 -4.52 -10.20 13.58
N VAL A 72 -4.38 -10.55 12.32
CA VAL A 72 -5.29 -10.06 11.27
C VAL A 72 -6.41 -11.06 11.08
N LEU A 73 -7.65 -10.63 11.27
CA LEU A 73 -8.81 -11.54 11.27
C LEU A 73 -9.64 -11.40 9.99
N GLY A 74 -10.16 -12.54 9.48
CA GLY A 74 -11.09 -12.58 8.35
C GLY A 74 -10.44 -12.56 6.96
N TYR A 75 -9.16 -12.87 6.85
CA TYR A 75 -8.48 -13.05 5.55
C TYR A 75 -8.57 -14.49 5.06
N ARG A 76 -8.43 -14.67 3.74
CA ARG A 76 -8.38 -15.98 3.06
C ARG A 76 -6.93 -16.44 2.83
N ASN A 77 -6.15 -15.67 2.08
CA ASN A 77 -4.77 -16.00 1.69
C ASN A 77 -3.82 -14.85 1.99
N ILE A 78 -2.53 -15.18 2.17
CA ILE A 78 -1.43 -14.21 2.23
C ILE A 78 -0.59 -14.37 0.97
N TYR A 79 -0.51 -13.30 0.18
CA TYR A 79 0.32 -13.19 -1.03
C TYR A 79 1.57 -12.38 -0.72
N LEU A 80 2.73 -12.95 -0.96
CA LEU A 80 4.03 -12.29 -0.82
C LEU A 80 4.55 -11.92 -2.20
N ILE A 81 4.61 -10.63 -2.53
CA ILE A 81 5.23 -10.17 -3.78
C ILE A 81 6.72 -10.07 -3.54
N CYS A 82 7.49 -11.03 -4.07
CA CYS A 82 8.90 -11.18 -3.77
C CYS A 82 9.77 -10.79 -4.97
N PHE A 83 10.87 -10.09 -4.69
CA PHE A 83 11.94 -9.90 -5.67
C PHE A 83 12.67 -11.22 -5.98
N ASP A 84 12.79 -12.12 -4.99
CA ASP A 84 13.30 -13.47 -5.15
C ASP A 84 12.13 -14.47 -5.16
N PRO A 85 11.81 -15.07 -6.32
CA PRO A 85 10.69 -16.02 -6.44
C PRO A 85 10.95 -17.35 -5.72
N LYS A 86 12.18 -17.60 -5.24
CA LYS A 86 12.52 -18.77 -4.42
C LYS A 86 12.12 -18.61 -2.96
N THR A 87 11.75 -17.42 -2.52
CA THR A 87 11.26 -17.19 -1.17
C THR A 87 10.03 -18.05 -0.89
N LYS A 88 10.09 -18.88 0.16
CA LYS A 88 8.99 -19.74 0.58
C LYS A 88 8.72 -19.53 2.06
N ILE A 89 7.49 -19.23 2.38
CA ILE A 89 6.99 -19.12 3.75
C ILE A 89 5.72 -19.95 3.85
N ASP A 90 5.61 -20.78 4.88
CA ASP A 90 4.49 -21.67 5.08
C ASP A 90 3.15 -20.90 5.11
N ASP A 91 2.13 -21.48 4.48
CA ASP A 91 0.79 -20.90 4.34
C ASP A 91 0.74 -19.55 3.60
N CYS A 92 1.79 -19.21 2.83
CA CYS A 92 1.83 -18.03 1.98
C CYS A 92 2.00 -18.40 0.51
N ILE A 93 1.42 -17.59 -0.37
CA ILE A 93 1.54 -17.72 -1.82
C ILE A 93 2.60 -16.71 -2.29
N THR A 94 3.73 -17.23 -2.78
CA THR A 94 4.79 -16.39 -3.34
C THR A 94 4.43 -15.94 -4.75
N ILE A 95 4.48 -14.65 -5.00
CA ILE A 95 4.26 -14.00 -6.29
C ILE A 95 5.58 -13.38 -6.73
N ASP A 96 6.02 -13.75 -7.94
CA ASP A 96 7.19 -13.15 -8.57
C ASP A 96 6.89 -11.70 -8.98
N GLU A 97 7.67 -10.72 -8.51
CA GLU A 97 7.43 -9.32 -8.88
C GLU A 97 7.57 -9.06 -10.38
N ARG A 98 8.21 -9.98 -11.15
CA ARG A 98 8.39 -9.87 -12.61
C ARG A 98 7.10 -10.06 -13.41
N ILE A 99 6.01 -10.55 -12.80
CA ILE A 99 4.70 -10.62 -13.49
C ILE A 99 4.03 -9.25 -13.66
N PHE A 100 4.50 -8.24 -12.94
CA PHE A 100 3.97 -6.87 -13.04
C PHE A 100 4.48 -6.19 -14.31
N PRO A 101 3.73 -5.20 -14.88
CA PRO A 101 4.09 -4.55 -16.15
C PRO A 101 5.24 -3.54 -16.02
N PHE A 102 5.83 -3.44 -14.87
CA PHE A 102 6.94 -2.56 -14.52
C PHE A 102 7.87 -3.28 -13.56
N ASN A 103 9.11 -2.80 -13.51
CA ASN A 103 10.14 -3.31 -12.61
C ASN A 103 11.10 -2.17 -12.24
N ILE A 104 12.15 -2.49 -11.49
CA ILE A 104 13.14 -1.49 -11.05
C ILE A 104 13.79 -0.73 -12.24
N LYS A 105 13.99 -1.39 -13.38
CA LYS A 105 14.54 -0.78 -14.60
C LYS A 105 13.54 0.20 -15.21
N THR A 106 12.25 -0.14 -15.20
CA THR A 106 11.17 0.77 -15.62
C THR A 106 11.19 2.05 -14.77
N ILE A 107 11.28 1.93 -13.42
CA ILE A 107 11.37 3.10 -12.55
C ILE A 107 12.60 3.95 -12.91
N ALA A 108 13.75 3.31 -13.19
CA ALA A 108 14.98 3.99 -13.54
C ALA A 108 14.89 4.78 -14.86
N THR A 109 14.03 4.41 -15.80
CA THR A 109 13.81 5.21 -17.03
C THR A 109 13.19 6.58 -16.74
N PHE A 110 12.40 6.70 -15.66
CA PHE A 110 11.77 7.96 -15.24
C PHE A 110 12.67 8.75 -14.28
N HIS A 111 13.28 8.08 -13.31
CA HIS A 111 13.95 8.72 -12.17
C HIS A 111 15.48 8.66 -12.25
N GLY A 112 16.04 7.95 -13.22
CA GLY A 112 17.45 7.59 -13.25
C GLY A 112 17.78 6.49 -12.22
N SER A 113 19.01 6.01 -12.21
CA SER A 113 19.46 5.01 -11.23
C SER A 113 19.47 5.62 -9.83
N SER A 114 18.74 5.03 -8.91
CA SER A 114 18.60 5.51 -7.54
C SER A 114 18.18 4.38 -6.59
N TRP A 115 18.69 4.41 -5.36
CA TRP A 115 18.24 3.53 -4.29
C TRP A 115 16.75 3.72 -3.94
N ARG A 116 16.18 4.90 -4.24
CA ARG A 116 14.75 5.19 -4.04
C ARG A 116 13.84 4.47 -5.02
N ASN A 117 14.35 3.92 -6.11
CA ASN A 117 13.54 3.25 -7.11
C ASN A 117 12.77 2.05 -6.53
N GLY A 118 13.36 1.30 -5.59
CA GLY A 118 12.68 0.22 -4.88
C GLY A 118 11.47 0.69 -4.07
N TRP A 119 11.54 1.88 -3.48
CA TRP A 119 10.43 2.47 -2.74
C TRP A 119 9.26 2.89 -3.66
N TYR A 120 9.55 3.42 -4.86
CA TYR A 120 8.50 3.70 -5.86
C TYR A 120 7.93 2.42 -6.47
N LEU A 121 8.78 1.41 -6.71
CA LEU A 121 8.33 0.10 -7.18
C LEU A 121 7.34 -0.52 -6.20
N GLN A 122 7.65 -0.54 -4.90
CA GLN A 122 6.79 -1.10 -3.87
C GLN A 122 5.38 -0.46 -3.88
N GLN A 123 5.26 0.85 -4.05
CA GLN A 123 3.97 1.55 -4.13
C GLN A 123 3.14 1.07 -5.32
N LEU A 124 3.78 0.92 -6.49
CA LEU A 124 3.09 0.43 -7.69
C LEU A 124 2.70 -1.04 -7.55
N LEU A 125 3.54 -1.90 -6.95
CA LEU A 125 3.19 -3.29 -6.66
C LEU A 125 1.93 -3.39 -5.82
N LYS A 126 1.79 -2.56 -4.78
CA LYS A 126 0.61 -2.50 -3.91
C LYS A 126 -0.65 -2.09 -4.68
N LEU A 127 -0.57 -1.03 -5.48
CA LEU A 127 -1.69 -0.51 -6.26
C LEU A 127 -2.14 -1.47 -7.37
N TYR A 128 -1.21 -2.22 -7.96
CA TYR A 128 -1.51 -3.14 -9.05
C TYR A 128 -1.84 -4.58 -8.61
N ALA A 129 -1.69 -4.92 -7.34
CA ALA A 129 -1.84 -6.29 -6.85
C ALA A 129 -3.17 -6.92 -7.28
N GLY A 130 -4.29 -6.25 -7.05
CA GLY A 130 -5.62 -6.74 -7.41
C GLY A 130 -5.88 -6.84 -8.92
N LEU A 131 -5.01 -6.26 -9.77
CA LEU A 131 -5.10 -6.33 -11.23
C LEU A 131 -4.21 -7.41 -11.85
N VAL A 132 -3.17 -7.82 -11.13
CA VAL A 132 -2.08 -8.64 -11.67
C VAL A 132 -2.00 -10.01 -11.04
N ILE A 133 -2.22 -10.12 -9.73
CA ILE A 133 -2.10 -11.39 -9.01
C ILE A 133 -3.26 -12.32 -9.41
N PRO A 134 -2.97 -13.54 -9.89
CA PRO A 134 -4.01 -14.51 -10.21
C PRO A 134 -4.81 -14.91 -8.97
N ASP A 135 -6.12 -15.07 -9.13
CA ASP A 135 -7.06 -15.58 -8.13
C ASP A 135 -7.15 -14.78 -6.82
N ILE A 136 -6.54 -13.59 -6.76
CA ILE A 136 -6.72 -12.65 -5.64
C ILE A 136 -8.17 -12.16 -5.58
N LEU A 137 -8.69 -11.99 -4.37
CA LEU A 137 -10.00 -11.39 -4.16
C LEU A 137 -10.03 -9.92 -4.61
N GLY A 138 -11.20 -9.43 -4.98
CA GLY A 138 -11.41 -8.03 -5.34
C GLY A 138 -11.16 -7.04 -4.21
N THR A 139 -11.12 -7.52 -2.95
CA THR A 139 -10.78 -6.76 -1.75
C THR A 139 -9.57 -7.38 -1.10
N TYR A 140 -8.56 -6.59 -0.79
CA TYR A 140 -7.33 -7.06 -0.17
C TYR A 140 -6.70 -6.03 0.76
N LEU A 141 -6.07 -6.52 1.83
CA LEU A 141 -5.29 -5.71 2.77
C LEU A 141 -3.82 -5.71 2.34
N VAL A 142 -3.28 -4.54 2.10
CA VAL A 142 -1.84 -4.36 1.90
C VAL A 142 -1.18 -4.07 3.24
N LEU A 143 -0.06 -4.76 3.50
CA LEU A 143 0.81 -4.54 4.66
C LEU A 143 2.23 -4.23 4.22
N ASP A 144 2.89 -3.28 4.88
CA ASP A 144 4.34 -3.16 4.77
C ASP A 144 5.01 -4.34 5.50
N ALA A 145 6.09 -4.88 4.93
CA ALA A 145 6.77 -6.08 5.44
C ALA A 145 7.40 -5.91 6.85
N ASP A 146 7.41 -4.70 7.37
CA ASP A 146 7.90 -4.33 8.69
C ASP A 146 6.79 -3.92 9.68
N THR A 147 5.53 -4.19 9.33
CA THR A 147 4.34 -3.86 10.14
C THR A 147 3.82 -5.09 10.87
N PHE A 148 3.79 -5.03 12.20
CA PHE A 148 3.42 -6.12 13.09
C PHE A 148 2.14 -5.78 13.86
N PHE A 149 1.05 -6.49 13.60
CA PHE A 149 -0.16 -6.38 14.39
C PHE A 149 0.03 -7.09 15.74
N MET A 150 -0.16 -6.36 16.82
CA MET A 150 0.07 -6.84 18.19
C MET A 150 -1.21 -7.37 18.84
N LYS A 151 -2.37 -7.00 18.31
CA LYS A 151 -3.69 -7.40 18.81
C LYS A 151 -4.59 -7.85 17.66
N PRO A 152 -5.58 -8.74 17.95
CA PRO A 152 -6.60 -9.12 16.98
C PRO A 152 -7.27 -7.89 16.34
N THR A 153 -7.25 -7.82 15.02
CA THR A 153 -7.72 -6.64 14.27
C THR A 153 -8.59 -7.07 13.09
N VAL A 154 -9.80 -6.52 13.03
CA VAL A 154 -10.77 -6.73 11.95
C VAL A 154 -10.62 -5.62 10.91
N PHE A 155 -10.74 -5.92 9.62
CA PHE A 155 -10.59 -4.97 8.52
C PHE A 155 -11.87 -4.76 7.71
N ILE A 156 -12.89 -5.54 7.94
CA ILE A 156 -14.22 -5.35 7.37
C ILE A 156 -15.24 -5.40 8.51
N LYS A 157 -16.11 -4.40 8.57
CA LYS A 157 -17.24 -4.32 9.51
C LYS A 157 -18.46 -3.82 8.72
N ASP A 158 -19.62 -4.45 8.94
CA ASP A 158 -20.88 -4.09 8.28
C ASP A 158 -20.76 -3.98 6.75
N ASN A 159 -20.02 -4.94 6.15
CA ASN A 159 -19.68 -5.01 4.72
C ASN A 159 -18.90 -3.78 4.18
N LYS A 160 -18.26 -3.00 5.05
CA LYS A 160 -17.43 -1.86 4.68
C LYS A 160 -15.98 -2.08 5.13
N CYS A 161 -15.05 -1.69 4.28
CA CYS A 161 -13.63 -1.68 4.62
C CYS A 161 -13.33 -0.63 5.69
N CYS A 162 -12.51 -1.02 6.69
CA CYS A 162 -12.06 -0.16 7.77
C CYS A 162 -10.68 0.44 7.43
N TYR A 163 -10.57 1.76 7.51
CA TYR A 163 -9.35 2.52 7.23
C TYR A 163 -8.82 3.16 8.50
N ASN A 164 -7.54 2.93 8.78
CA ASN A 164 -6.83 3.66 9.81
C ASN A 164 -6.25 4.95 9.24
N TYR A 165 -5.86 5.87 10.09
CA TYR A 165 -5.16 7.09 9.70
C TYR A 165 -3.97 7.36 10.62
N GLY A 166 -2.95 8.00 10.02
CA GLY A 166 -1.80 8.57 10.71
C GLY A 166 -1.95 10.08 10.91
N LYS A 167 -0.86 10.69 11.43
CA LYS A 167 -0.74 12.15 11.64
C LYS A 167 0.36 12.76 10.77
N GLU A 168 0.93 12.00 9.83
CA GLU A 168 2.00 12.48 8.97
C GLU A 168 1.49 13.59 8.04
N LEU A 169 2.30 14.63 7.90
CA LEU A 169 2.04 15.74 7.00
C LEU A 169 3.23 15.96 6.08
N HIS A 170 3.21 15.33 4.91
CA HIS A 170 4.26 15.48 3.93
C HIS A 170 3.75 16.14 2.64
N GLY A 171 3.94 17.46 2.52
CA GLY A 171 3.43 18.27 1.41
C GLY A 171 3.69 17.71 0.00
N PRO A 172 4.87 17.14 -0.32
CA PRO A 172 5.13 16.54 -1.61
C PRO A 172 4.14 15.48 -2.07
N TYR A 173 3.58 14.67 -1.16
CA TYR A 173 2.57 13.66 -1.51
C TYR A 173 1.29 14.30 -2.06
N PHE A 174 0.82 15.36 -1.41
CA PHE A 174 -0.39 16.07 -1.82
C PHE A 174 -0.18 16.85 -3.12
N ASN A 175 1.02 17.42 -3.33
CA ASN A 175 1.38 18.03 -4.60
C ASN A 175 1.39 17.00 -5.74
N HIS A 176 1.95 15.81 -5.50
CA HIS A 176 1.94 14.72 -6.47
C HIS A 176 0.51 14.29 -6.84
N MET A 177 -0.35 14.06 -5.84
CA MET A 177 -1.76 13.71 -6.08
C MET A 177 -2.45 14.75 -6.97
N ASN A 178 -2.27 16.04 -6.68
CA ASN A 178 -2.88 17.12 -7.45
C ASN A 178 -2.34 17.22 -8.89
N LEU A 179 -1.08 16.80 -9.12
CA LEU A 179 -0.49 16.70 -10.45
C LEU A 179 -1.00 15.49 -11.25
N LEU A 180 -1.48 14.44 -10.57
CA LEU A 180 -2.12 13.30 -11.22
C LEU A 180 -3.51 13.67 -11.74
N ASP A 181 -4.33 14.29 -10.89
CA ASP A 181 -5.61 14.87 -11.24
C ASP A 181 -5.95 15.99 -10.25
N SER A 182 -6.48 17.12 -10.74
CA SER A 182 -6.75 18.32 -9.92
C SER A 182 -7.83 18.11 -8.86
N SER A 183 -8.67 17.09 -9.00
CA SER A 183 -9.66 16.70 -7.98
C SER A 183 -9.06 15.95 -6.80
N LEU A 184 -7.86 15.35 -6.98
CA LEU A 184 -7.15 14.61 -5.95
C LEU A 184 -6.37 15.57 -5.05
N LYS A 185 -6.90 15.84 -3.88
CA LYS A 185 -6.31 16.76 -2.89
C LYS A 185 -6.51 16.22 -1.48
N ARG A 186 -5.77 16.75 -0.54
CA ARG A 186 -5.94 16.42 0.87
C ARG A 186 -7.34 16.82 1.36
N VAL A 187 -8.09 15.88 1.90
CA VAL A 187 -9.45 16.11 2.42
C VAL A 187 -9.39 16.57 3.87
N HIS A 188 -8.70 15.83 4.76
CA HIS A 188 -8.57 16.17 6.16
C HIS A 188 -7.20 16.74 6.50
N ARG A 189 -7.16 17.80 7.32
CA ARG A 189 -5.89 18.45 7.70
C ARG A 189 -5.09 17.66 8.73
N ASP A 190 -5.76 16.87 9.56
CA ASP A 190 -5.24 16.14 10.72
C ASP A 190 -5.15 14.63 10.52
N LYS A 191 -5.62 14.11 9.37
CA LYS A 191 -5.59 12.69 9.04
C LYS A 191 -4.75 12.44 7.80
N SER A 192 -3.92 11.42 7.86
CA SER A 192 -3.02 10.97 6.80
C SER A 192 -3.29 9.51 6.48
N GLY A 193 -3.24 9.13 5.22
CA GLY A 193 -3.28 7.74 4.80
C GLY A 193 -2.03 6.93 5.16
N ILE A 194 -0.97 7.58 5.64
CA ILE A 194 0.28 6.90 6.01
C ILE A 194 0.10 6.20 7.36
N CYS A 195 -0.11 4.90 7.29
CA CYS A 195 -0.27 4.02 8.46
C CYS A 195 0.24 2.59 8.22
N HIS A 196 1.10 2.38 7.20
CA HIS A 196 1.81 1.13 6.89
C HIS A 196 0.93 -0.07 6.54
N HIS A 197 -0.36 0.14 6.38
CA HIS A 197 -1.32 -0.83 5.88
C HIS A 197 -2.55 -0.12 5.31
N MET A 198 -3.24 -0.76 4.37
CA MET A 198 -4.49 -0.21 3.82
C MET A 198 -5.30 -1.28 3.12
N MET A 199 -6.62 -1.24 3.29
CA MET A 199 -7.54 -2.02 2.46
C MET A 199 -7.60 -1.42 1.06
N PHE A 200 -7.44 -2.25 0.03
CA PHE A 200 -7.65 -1.88 -1.36
C PHE A 200 -8.80 -2.69 -1.96
N GLU A 201 -9.57 -2.02 -2.81
CA GLU A 201 -10.67 -2.62 -3.57
C GLU A 201 -10.38 -2.45 -5.06
N THR A 202 -10.21 -3.55 -5.77
CA THR A 202 -9.80 -3.59 -7.20
C THR A 202 -10.67 -2.69 -8.08
N GLU A 203 -11.99 -2.67 -7.87
CA GLU A 203 -12.89 -1.83 -8.66
C GLU A 203 -12.70 -0.33 -8.38
N LYS A 204 -12.41 0.05 -7.13
CA LYS A 204 -12.08 1.43 -6.79
C LYS A 204 -10.71 1.85 -7.33
N ILE A 205 -9.73 0.93 -7.34
CA ILE A 205 -8.41 1.13 -7.98
C ILE A 205 -8.58 1.36 -9.49
N LYS A 206 -9.38 0.54 -10.19
CA LYS A 206 -9.67 0.74 -11.62
C LYS A 206 -10.27 2.12 -11.90
N LYS A 207 -11.23 2.56 -11.08
CA LYS A 207 -11.82 3.89 -11.21
C LYS A 207 -10.80 5.01 -10.96
N LEU A 208 -9.94 4.87 -9.94
CA LEU A 208 -8.85 5.81 -9.70
C LEU A 208 -7.88 5.87 -10.89
N PHE A 209 -7.50 4.73 -11.46
CA PHE A 209 -6.61 4.69 -12.63
C PHE A 209 -7.29 5.37 -13.84
N SER A 210 -8.55 5.05 -14.13
CA SER A 210 -9.31 5.68 -15.20
C SER A 210 -9.45 7.20 -15.02
N LEU A 211 -9.65 7.67 -13.78
CA LEU A 211 -9.69 9.09 -13.46
C LEU A 211 -8.38 9.81 -13.84
N ILE A 212 -7.24 9.17 -13.61
CA ILE A 212 -5.92 9.75 -13.88
C ILE A 212 -5.53 9.60 -15.35
N GLU A 213 -5.77 8.42 -15.94
CA GLU A 213 -5.43 8.09 -17.33
C GLU A 213 -6.23 8.93 -18.36
N ARG A 214 -7.41 9.43 -18.01
CA ARG A 214 -8.21 10.30 -18.90
C ARG A 214 -7.49 11.59 -19.31
N ASN A 215 -6.51 12.03 -18.49
CA ASN A 215 -5.72 13.25 -18.74
C ASN A 215 -4.53 12.99 -19.69
N ASP A 216 -4.18 11.72 -19.92
CA ASP A 216 -3.09 11.31 -20.83
C ASP A 216 -3.36 9.88 -21.32
N VAL A 217 -4.26 9.75 -22.28
CA VAL A 217 -4.82 8.47 -22.77
C VAL A 217 -3.81 7.53 -23.42
N GLU A 218 -2.62 8.04 -23.76
CA GLU A 218 -1.54 7.25 -24.34
C GLU A 218 -0.71 6.53 -23.29
N LYS A 219 -0.80 6.96 -22.03
CA LYS A 219 0.01 6.44 -20.93
C LYS A 219 -0.82 5.62 -19.96
N LYS A 220 -0.18 4.62 -19.35
CA LYS A 220 -0.72 3.84 -18.25
C LYS A 220 -0.53 4.58 -16.93
N PHE A 221 -1.36 4.25 -15.96
CA PHE A 221 -1.29 4.86 -14.63
C PHE A 221 0.13 4.90 -14.05
N TYR A 222 0.88 3.79 -14.09
CA TYR A 222 2.24 3.75 -13.54
C TYR A 222 3.20 4.74 -14.21
N GLU A 223 3.04 4.97 -15.53
CA GLU A 223 3.87 5.92 -16.27
C GLU A 223 3.53 7.36 -15.87
N ILE A 224 2.25 7.66 -15.74
CA ILE A 224 1.78 8.98 -15.27
C ILE A 224 2.24 9.21 -13.83
N PHE A 225 2.04 8.21 -12.95
CA PHE A 225 2.45 8.26 -11.54
C PHE A 225 3.94 8.60 -11.41
N LEU A 226 4.81 7.87 -12.10
CA LEU A 226 6.27 8.08 -12.06
C LEU A 226 6.67 9.42 -12.67
N ASN A 227 6.09 9.80 -13.79
CA ASN A 227 6.42 11.04 -14.50
C ASN A 227 6.03 12.31 -13.71
N LYS A 228 5.02 12.22 -12.84
CA LYS A 228 4.54 13.34 -12.02
C LYS A 228 5.27 13.49 -10.68
N VAL A 229 6.16 12.58 -10.32
CA VAL A 229 7.04 12.74 -9.16
C VAL A 229 8.00 13.90 -9.39
N ASP A 230 8.07 14.82 -8.44
CA ASP A 230 9.02 15.93 -8.49
C ASP A 230 10.47 15.42 -8.51
N ARG A 231 11.27 15.89 -9.48
CA ARG A 231 12.65 15.47 -9.69
C ARG A 231 13.55 15.56 -8.46
N ARG A 232 13.24 16.46 -7.53
CA ARG A 232 13.96 16.59 -6.25
C ARG A 232 13.90 15.33 -5.41
N PHE A 233 12.87 14.51 -5.60
CA PHE A 233 12.62 13.28 -4.85
C PHE A 233 12.99 12.00 -5.60
N HIS A 234 13.54 12.08 -6.80
CA HIS A 234 13.98 10.90 -7.56
C HIS A 234 15.13 10.16 -6.86
N LYS A 235 16.05 10.88 -6.22
CA LYS A 235 17.24 10.31 -5.57
C LYS A 235 17.16 10.31 -4.06
N ASN A 236 16.51 11.28 -3.47
CA ASN A 236 16.44 11.46 -2.01
C ASN A 236 15.04 11.94 -1.60
N GLY A 237 14.60 11.53 -0.41
CA GLY A 237 13.29 11.88 0.11
C GLY A 237 12.14 11.07 -0.51
N SER A 238 10.93 11.59 -0.41
CA SER A 238 9.70 10.90 -0.76
C SER A 238 8.77 11.87 -1.49
N GLY A 239 8.50 11.61 -2.78
CA GLY A 239 7.74 12.51 -3.64
C GLY A 239 6.32 12.06 -3.95
N ALA A 240 5.94 10.82 -3.62
CA ALA A 240 4.62 10.25 -3.86
C ALA A 240 4.26 9.27 -2.73
N SER A 241 3.00 8.98 -2.54
CA SER A 241 2.52 7.93 -1.64
C SER A 241 1.23 7.32 -2.17
N GLU A 242 1.25 5.99 -2.34
CA GLU A 242 0.08 5.20 -2.71
C GLU A 242 -1.00 5.26 -1.64
N TYR A 243 -0.60 5.27 -0.35
CA TYR A 243 -1.51 5.35 0.77
C TYR A 243 -2.24 6.70 0.83
N GLU A 244 -1.52 7.82 0.70
CA GLU A 244 -2.16 9.14 0.65
C GLU A 244 -3.05 9.29 -0.59
N LEU A 245 -2.59 8.82 -1.74
CA LEU A 245 -3.35 8.88 -2.98
C LEU A 245 -4.69 8.14 -2.84
N TYR A 246 -4.65 6.87 -2.42
CA TYR A 246 -5.86 6.07 -2.35
C TYR A 246 -6.78 6.51 -1.21
N PHE A 247 -6.24 6.85 -0.04
CA PHE A 247 -7.02 7.34 1.10
C PHE A 247 -7.79 8.61 0.76
N ASN A 248 -7.14 9.62 0.19
CA ASN A 248 -7.81 10.86 -0.18
C ASN A 248 -8.78 10.69 -1.35
N TYR A 249 -8.51 9.77 -2.29
CA TYR A 249 -9.47 9.38 -3.31
C TYR A 249 -10.74 8.79 -2.69
N LEU A 250 -10.61 7.88 -1.73
CA LEU A 250 -11.77 7.30 -1.02
C LEU A 250 -12.56 8.35 -0.25
N LEU A 251 -11.88 9.24 0.46
CA LEU A 251 -12.53 10.32 1.19
C LEU A 251 -13.32 11.27 0.25
N THR A 252 -12.82 11.48 -0.96
CA THR A 252 -13.44 12.36 -1.94
C THR A 252 -14.65 11.70 -2.61
N TYR A 253 -14.53 10.43 -3.01
CA TYR A 253 -15.51 9.79 -3.89
C TYR A 253 -16.32 8.66 -3.25
N HIS A 254 -15.86 8.12 -2.11
CA HIS A 254 -16.41 6.92 -1.48
C HIS A 254 -16.58 7.04 0.04
N SER A 255 -16.67 8.25 0.59
CA SER A 255 -16.71 8.49 2.04
C SER A 255 -17.84 7.74 2.77
N LYS A 256 -19.00 7.57 2.13
CA LYS A 256 -20.16 6.83 2.68
C LYS A 256 -20.00 5.29 2.62
N GLU A 257 -19.01 4.79 1.88
CA GLU A 257 -18.78 3.35 1.67
C GLU A 257 -17.67 2.78 2.57
N ILE A 258 -17.05 3.60 3.39
CA ILE A 258 -15.90 3.23 4.20
C ILE A 258 -16.14 3.53 5.69
N ILE A 259 -15.37 2.89 6.55
CA ILE A 259 -15.31 3.20 7.98
C ILE A 259 -13.90 3.74 8.28
N ILE A 260 -13.83 4.92 8.87
CA ILE A 260 -12.56 5.48 9.37
C ILE A 260 -12.49 5.21 10.86
N ARG A 261 -11.37 4.62 11.31
CA ARG A 261 -11.12 4.31 12.71
C ARG A 261 -9.70 4.68 13.10
N GLU A 262 -9.44 4.88 14.37
CA GLU A 262 -8.09 5.05 14.92
C GLU A 262 -7.61 3.72 15.53
N LEU A 263 -6.43 3.24 15.09
CA LEU A 263 -5.67 2.20 15.75
C LEU A 263 -4.47 2.85 16.45
N LYS A 264 -4.18 2.42 17.66
CA LYS A 264 -3.02 2.89 18.42
C LYS A 264 -1.74 2.27 17.89
N TRP A 265 -0.88 3.06 17.28
CA TRP A 265 0.34 2.58 16.64
C TRP A 265 1.52 3.53 16.77
N LYS A 266 2.71 3.05 16.45
CA LYS A 266 3.93 3.85 16.37
C LYS A 266 5.00 3.19 15.52
N ASP A 267 5.92 4.02 15.00
CA ASP A 267 7.23 3.55 14.53
C ASP A 267 8.10 3.24 15.75
N SER A 268 8.80 2.11 15.71
CA SER A 268 9.58 1.63 16.85
C SER A 268 10.79 0.81 16.40
N LYS A 269 11.75 0.68 17.30
CA LYS A 269 12.89 -0.24 17.17
C LYS A 269 12.55 -1.67 17.60
N SER A 270 11.45 -1.85 18.32
CA SER A 270 11.03 -3.12 18.91
C SER A 270 9.52 -3.21 19.00
N LEU A 271 9.02 -4.44 19.13
CA LEU A 271 7.59 -4.72 19.31
C LEU A 271 7.10 -4.18 20.66
N ASP A 272 5.88 -3.66 20.69
CA ASP A 272 5.21 -3.14 21.89
C ASP A 272 3.78 -3.65 21.98
N LYS A 273 3.51 -4.53 22.95
CA LYS A 273 2.20 -5.17 23.15
C LYS A 273 1.08 -4.19 23.57
N ASN A 274 1.43 -2.97 23.97
CA ASN A 274 0.45 -1.95 24.32
C ASN A 274 -0.16 -1.25 23.08
N MET A 275 0.45 -1.45 21.92
CA MET A 275 -0.05 -0.93 20.64
C MET A 275 -1.00 -1.94 19.99
N ASP A 276 -1.82 -1.48 19.05
CA ASP A 276 -2.59 -2.35 18.18
C ASP A 276 -1.69 -2.90 17.08
N TYR A 277 -0.78 -2.07 16.56
CA TYR A 277 0.33 -2.50 15.71
C TYR A 277 1.58 -1.62 15.86
N VAL A 278 2.70 -2.11 15.38
CA VAL A 278 4.00 -1.41 15.38
C VAL A 278 4.63 -1.55 14.00
N SER A 279 5.21 -0.47 13.47
CA SER A 279 6.08 -0.52 12.30
C SER A 279 7.55 -0.48 12.74
N VAL A 280 8.33 -1.51 12.35
CA VAL A 280 9.72 -1.70 12.78
C VAL A 280 10.65 -1.51 11.59
N HIS A 281 10.82 -0.26 11.19
CA HIS A 281 11.64 0.05 10.02
C HIS A 281 13.07 -0.46 10.14
N TRP A 282 13.55 -1.13 9.12
CA TRP A 282 14.90 -1.73 9.06
C TRP A 282 16.01 -0.73 9.39
N HIS A 283 15.88 0.53 9.00
CA HIS A 283 16.88 1.55 9.26
C HIS A 283 17.00 1.95 10.74
N TYR A 284 15.99 1.65 11.59
CA TYR A 284 16.12 1.87 13.03
C TYR A 284 17.10 0.91 13.71
N LYS A 285 17.34 -0.28 13.13
CA LYS A 285 18.33 -1.24 13.66
C LYS A 285 19.74 -0.63 13.69
N PHE A 286 20.00 0.32 12.81
CA PHE A 286 21.31 0.92 12.61
C PHE A 286 21.40 2.39 13.05
N LYS A 287 20.29 2.99 13.47
CA LYS A 287 20.24 4.39 13.89
C LYS A 287 21.04 4.56 15.19
N GLY A 288 22.13 5.37 15.13
CA GLY A 288 23.04 5.63 16.24
C GLY A 288 24.41 4.96 16.12
N LEU A 289 24.68 4.24 15.02
CA LEU A 289 26.05 3.81 14.70
C LEU A 289 26.85 5.02 14.18
N GLU A 290 28.11 5.13 14.59
CA GLU A 290 28.99 6.24 14.15
C GLU A 290 29.19 6.25 12.63
N ASN A 291 29.18 5.07 11.98
CA ASN A 291 29.33 4.91 10.53
C ASN A 291 28.01 4.63 9.79
N TRP A 292 26.88 5.12 10.30
CA TRP A 292 25.54 4.87 9.73
C TRP A 292 25.45 5.13 8.22
N SER A 293 26.06 6.21 7.74
CA SER A 293 26.03 6.56 6.31
C SER A 293 26.68 5.50 5.42
N GLU A 294 27.78 4.91 5.88
CA GLU A 294 28.51 3.84 5.20
C GLU A 294 27.73 2.52 5.25
N VAL A 295 27.24 2.13 6.43
CA VAL A 295 26.39 0.94 6.61
C VAL A 295 25.17 0.99 5.69
N ARG A 296 24.49 2.12 5.65
CA ARG A 296 23.34 2.32 4.77
C ARG A 296 23.71 2.17 3.29
N SER A 297 24.84 2.76 2.87
CA SER A 297 25.30 2.68 1.48
C SER A 297 25.63 1.25 1.09
N ASN A 298 26.25 0.47 1.97
CA ASN A 298 26.56 -0.94 1.75
C ASN A 298 25.28 -1.79 1.62
N LEU A 299 24.31 -1.62 2.52
CA LEU A 299 23.04 -2.35 2.48
C LEU A 299 22.24 -2.04 1.19
N ILE A 300 22.27 -0.79 0.73
CA ILE A 300 21.65 -0.40 -0.53
C ILE A 300 22.34 -1.09 -1.71
N LYS A 301 23.67 -1.12 -1.70
CA LYS A 301 24.46 -1.78 -2.74
C LYS A 301 24.19 -3.29 -2.76
N GLU A 302 24.22 -3.95 -1.61
CA GLU A 302 23.90 -5.38 -1.48
C GLU A 302 22.50 -5.70 -2.00
N ALA A 303 21.50 -4.87 -1.70
CA ALA A 303 20.14 -5.05 -2.20
C ALA A 303 20.06 -4.90 -3.71
N GLN A 304 20.83 -3.96 -4.30
CA GLN A 304 20.92 -3.79 -5.76
C GLN A 304 21.64 -4.95 -6.41
N ASP A 305 22.72 -5.43 -5.82
CA ASP A 305 23.49 -6.56 -6.33
C ASP A 305 22.64 -7.85 -6.32
N LYS A 306 21.92 -8.14 -5.23
CA LYS A 306 20.97 -9.25 -5.14
C LYS A 306 19.90 -9.20 -6.24
N ARG A 307 19.32 -8.01 -6.52
CA ARG A 307 18.36 -7.86 -7.62
C ARG A 307 18.99 -8.11 -8.98
N ASN A 308 20.18 -7.59 -9.23
CA ASN A 308 20.89 -7.80 -10.49
C ASN A 308 21.22 -9.27 -10.74
N GLU A 309 21.60 -10.02 -9.71
CA GLU A 309 21.87 -11.47 -9.80
C GLU A 309 20.59 -12.26 -10.21
N ILE A 310 19.44 -11.89 -9.64
CA ILE A 310 18.16 -12.55 -9.95
C ILE A 310 17.64 -12.18 -11.35
N ASP A 311 17.86 -10.95 -11.80
CA ASP A 311 17.48 -10.49 -13.14
C ASP A 311 18.32 -11.11 -14.28
N LEU A 312 19.44 -11.77 -13.96
CA LEU A 312 20.31 -12.46 -14.93
C LEU A 312 19.96 -13.95 -15.15
N HIS A 313 19.08 -14.50 -14.34
CA HIS A 313 18.58 -15.87 -14.39
C HIS A 313 17.07 -15.92 -14.67
#